data_67caf529f68bf8c5df2d0b86856ae86f
#
_entry.id   67caf529f68bf8c5df2d0b86856ae86f
#
_cell.length_a   1.000
_cell.length_b   1.000
_cell.length_c   1.000
_cell.angle_alpha   90.00
_cell.angle_beta   90.00
_cell.angle_gamma   90.00
#
_symmetry.space_group_name_H-M   'P 1'
#
loop_
_entity.id
_entity.type
_entity.pdbx_description
1 polymer ?
#
loop_
_entity_poly.entity_id
_entity_poly.type
_entity_poly.pdbx_seq_one_letter_code
_entity_poly.pdbx_strand_id
1 'polypeptide(L)'
;MSSPLAAAIANLSSADPSVRLAAAGEIYRLGRATAGSAISDWWAESELSALLLAPNPAVTVGLALQRETFGRIRIANGTPRLADVPPDQDAEEFELHFTDGISLDILTTREPGGSGAISKYLAKFGEGIQQVEYRCTDVDRATQILKNKFTVDPVYPATRAGADGTRVNFFLVASPDGGKVLIELYEMQSRG
;
A
#
# COMPACT_ATOMS: atom_id res chain seq x y z
N MET A 1 21.04 -15.81 -4.93
CA MET A 1 20.79 -15.29 -3.56
C MET A 1 19.44 -14.58 -3.60
N SER A 2 18.56 -14.89 -2.66
CA SER A 2 17.26 -14.18 -2.53
C SER A 2 17.51 -12.72 -2.18
N SER A 3 16.69 -11.80 -2.71
CA SER A 3 16.79 -10.39 -2.33
C SER A 3 16.40 -10.20 -0.85
N PRO A 4 16.88 -9.15 -0.16
CA PRO A 4 16.49 -8.86 1.21
C PRO A 4 14.95 -8.78 1.38
N LEU A 5 14.25 -8.16 0.43
CA LEU A 5 12.80 -8.09 0.43
C LEU A 5 12.14 -9.47 0.33
N ALA A 6 12.62 -10.33 -0.57
CA ALA A 6 12.06 -11.68 -0.70
C ALA A 6 12.28 -12.54 0.56
N ALA A 7 13.43 -12.38 1.24
CA ALA A 7 13.68 -13.02 2.52
C ALA A 7 12.73 -12.49 3.63
N ALA A 8 12.50 -11.17 3.68
CA ALA A 8 11.55 -10.57 4.61
C ALA A 8 10.12 -11.05 4.36
N ILE A 9 9.66 -11.09 3.09
CA ILE A 9 8.34 -11.64 2.74
C ILE A 9 8.18 -13.08 3.25
N ALA A 10 9.17 -13.94 3.00
CA ALA A 10 9.14 -15.33 3.47
C ALA A 10 9.03 -15.43 5.00
N ASN A 11 9.73 -14.55 5.71
CA ASN A 11 9.76 -14.49 7.18
C ASN A 11 8.44 -14.01 7.81
N LEU A 12 7.55 -13.34 7.08
CA LEU A 12 6.21 -13.00 7.57
C LEU A 12 5.36 -14.24 7.90
N SER A 13 5.71 -15.42 7.38
CA SER A 13 5.07 -16.70 7.70
C SER A 13 5.82 -17.53 8.73
N SER A 14 6.85 -16.99 9.39
CA SER A 14 7.59 -17.69 10.46
C SER A 14 6.68 -18.09 11.63
N ALA A 15 6.94 -19.23 12.24
CA ALA A 15 6.29 -19.63 13.48
C ALA A 15 6.67 -18.69 14.66
N ASP A 16 7.86 -18.09 14.61
CA ASP A 16 8.36 -17.16 15.63
C ASP A 16 7.82 -15.74 15.42
N PRO A 17 7.01 -15.20 16.38
CA PRO A 17 6.49 -13.84 16.30
C PRO A 17 7.57 -12.76 16.20
N SER A 18 8.73 -12.96 16.80
CA SER A 18 9.84 -11.99 16.77
C SER A 18 10.45 -11.88 15.35
N VAL A 19 10.54 -13.00 14.65
CA VAL A 19 10.98 -13.05 13.25
C VAL A 19 9.96 -12.35 12.35
N ARG A 20 8.65 -12.56 12.58
CA ARG A 20 7.60 -11.87 11.82
C ARG A 20 7.65 -10.35 12.04
N LEU A 21 7.82 -9.91 13.29
CA LEU A 21 7.94 -8.48 13.61
C LEU A 21 9.15 -7.84 12.94
N ALA A 22 10.32 -8.48 13.01
CA ALA A 22 11.53 -8.00 12.35
C ALA A 22 11.35 -7.90 10.82
N ALA A 23 10.73 -8.91 10.21
CA ALA A 23 10.41 -8.92 8.78
C ALA A 23 9.45 -7.80 8.38
N ALA A 24 8.38 -7.61 9.15
CA ALA A 24 7.43 -6.53 8.94
C ALA A 24 8.09 -5.14 9.05
N GLY A 25 8.95 -4.95 10.04
CA GLY A 25 9.73 -3.72 10.22
C GLY A 25 10.64 -3.41 9.04
N GLU A 26 11.31 -4.42 8.49
CA GLU A 26 12.18 -4.25 7.32
C GLU A 26 11.37 -3.88 6.06
N ILE A 27 10.26 -4.57 5.79
CA ILE A 27 9.36 -4.26 4.66
C ILE A 27 8.80 -2.85 4.79
N TYR A 28 8.31 -2.50 5.97
CA TYR A 28 7.73 -1.18 6.25
C TYR A 28 8.77 -0.07 6.06
N ARG A 29 9.99 -0.26 6.57
CA ARG A 29 11.10 0.68 6.38
C ARG A 29 11.45 0.86 4.91
N LEU A 30 11.53 -0.22 4.13
CA LEU A 30 11.81 -0.17 2.69
C LEU A 30 10.73 0.58 1.93
N GLY A 31 9.45 0.26 2.15
CA GLY A 31 8.32 0.92 1.48
C GLY A 31 8.27 2.41 1.82
N ARG A 32 8.38 2.77 3.09
CA ARG A 32 8.41 4.17 3.51
C ARG A 32 9.58 4.96 2.92
N ALA A 33 10.77 4.37 2.88
CA ALA A 33 11.94 5.03 2.31
C ALA A 33 11.75 5.30 0.82
N THR A 34 11.25 4.32 0.08
CA THR A 34 10.98 4.46 -1.37
C THR A 34 9.90 5.50 -1.63
N ALA A 35 8.77 5.44 -0.93
CA ALA A 35 7.69 6.42 -1.08
C ALA A 35 8.14 7.81 -0.62
N GLY A 36 8.77 7.93 0.54
CA GLY A 36 9.23 9.20 1.10
C GLY A 36 10.19 9.94 0.18
N SER A 37 11.06 9.21 -0.52
CA SER A 37 11.94 9.77 -1.53
C SER A 37 11.17 10.30 -2.76
N ALA A 38 10.14 9.56 -3.20
CA ALA A 38 9.34 9.92 -4.36
C ALA A 38 8.42 11.13 -4.12
N ILE A 39 7.93 11.31 -2.89
CA ILE A 39 6.98 12.37 -2.52
C ILE A 39 7.59 13.46 -1.64
N SER A 40 8.92 13.57 -1.61
CA SER A 40 9.63 14.51 -0.73
C SER A 40 9.11 15.95 -0.83
N ASP A 41 8.75 16.38 -2.02
CA ASP A 41 8.30 17.73 -2.31
C ASP A 41 6.85 18.01 -1.84
N TRP A 42 6.04 16.95 -1.64
CA TRP A 42 4.64 17.11 -1.21
C TRP A 42 4.53 17.75 0.18
N TRP A 43 5.52 17.49 1.03
CA TRP A 43 5.56 18.01 2.40
C TRP A 43 5.81 19.52 2.49
N ALA A 44 6.36 20.12 1.44
CA ALA A 44 6.58 21.57 1.35
C ALA A 44 5.28 22.34 1.03
N GLU A 45 4.27 21.67 0.51
CA GLU A 45 2.94 22.24 0.24
C GLU A 45 2.08 22.13 1.51
N SER A 46 1.76 23.27 2.11
CA SER A 46 1.17 23.32 3.46
C SER A 46 -0.21 22.69 3.56
N GLU A 47 -1.06 22.87 2.54
CA GLU A 47 -2.40 22.30 2.53
C GLU A 47 -2.36 20.79 2.33
N LEU A 48 -1.56 20.30 1.37
CA LEU A 48 -1.38 18.87 1.15
C LEU A 48 -0.78 18.18 2.37
N SER A 49 0.25 18.78 2.96
CA SER A 49 0.88 18.29 4.19
C SER A 49 -0.12 18.16 5.35
N ALA A 50 -1.02 19.13 5.51
CA ALA A 50 -2.09 19.06 6.51
C ALA A 50 -3.11 17.96 6.20
N LEU A 51 -3.52 17.81 4.94
CA LEU A 51 -4.42 16.74 4.51
C LEU A 51 -3.84 15.34 4.76
N LEU A 52 -2.53 15.18 4.62
CA LEU A 52 -1.78 13.94 4.87
C LEU A 52 -1.35 13.76 6.34
N LEU A 53 -1.89 14.59 7.25
CA LEU A 53 -1.69 14.46 8.70
C LEU A 53 -0.21 14.64 9.15
N ALA A 54 0.58 15.45 8.43
CA ALA A 54 1.94 15.76 8.85
C ALA A 54 1.97 16.46 10.21
N PRO A 55 3.01 16.29 11.03
CA PRO A 55 4.26 15.58 10.73
C PRO A 55 4.20 14.05 10.95
N ASN A 56 3.07 13.50 11.36
CA ASN A 56 2.91 12.07 11.68
C ASN A 56 1.90 11.39 10.73
N PRO A 57 2.23 11.24 9.44
CA PRO A 57 1.34 10.59 8.51
C PRO A 57 1.11 9.12 8.89
N ALA A 58 -0.14 8.67 8.81
CA ALA A 58 -0.45 7.26 8.91
C ALA A 58 -0.11 6.59 7.56
N VAL A 59 0.80 5.63 7.60
CA VAL A 59 1.34 4.95 6.42
C VAL A 59 1.11 3.46 6.55
N THR A 60 0.68 2.83 5.47
CA THR A 60 0.61 1.38 5.31
C THR A 60 1.44 0.98 4.09
N VAL A 61 2.13 -0.15 4.14
CA VAL A 61 2.91 -0.66 2.99
C VAL A 61 2.20 -1.88 2.43
N GLY A 62 1.76 -1.79 1.18
CA GLY A 62 1.02 -2.82 0.47
C GLY A 62 1.95 -3.80 -0.26
N LEU A 63 1.78 -5.09 0.01
CA LEU A 63 2.51 -6.20 -0.59
C LEU A 63 1.61 -6.99 -1.53
N ALA A 64 1.93 -7.03 -2.82
CA ALA A 64 1.31 -7.98 -3.74
C ALA A 64 2.02 -9.33 -3.68
N LEU A 65 1.28 -10.38 -3.37
CA LEU A 65 1.78 -11.74 -3.15
C LEU A 65 1.00 -12.77 -3.98
N GLN A 66 1.69 -13.85 -4.34
CA GLN A 66 1.03 -15.02 -4.90
C GLN A 66 0.07 -15.64 -3.86
N ARG A 67 -1.01 -16.23 -4.32
CA ARG A 67 -2.08 -16.78 -3.46
C ARG A 67 -1.55 -17.76 -2.39
N GLU A 68 -0.54 -18.54 -2.72
CA GLU A 68 0.05 -19.47 -1.76
C GLU A 68 0.79 -18.74 -0.63
N THR A 69 1.62 -17.74 -0.95
CA THR A 69 2.34 -16.92 0.03
C THR A 69 1.38 -16.11 0.88
N PHE A 70 0.37 -15.49 0.27
CA PHE A 70 -0.73 -14.80 0.94
C PHE A 70 -1.41 -15.69 1.98
N GLY A 71 -1.80 -16.92 1.61
CA GLY A 71 -2.44 -17.87 2.51
C GLY A 71 -1.54 -18.28 3.69
N ARG A 72 -0.26 -18.56 3.43
CA ARG A 72 0.71 -18.90 4.50
C ARG A 72 0.88 -17.77 5.49
N ILE A 73 1.05 -16.54 5.02
CA ILE A 73 1.21 -15.35 5.88
C ILE A 73 -0.07 -15.14 6.71
N ARG A 74 -1.25 -15.25 6.09
CA ARG A 74 -2.52 -15.09 6.78
C ARG A 74 -2.68 -16.09 7.92
N ILE A 75 -2.38 -17.37 7.68
CA ILE A 75 -2.44 -18.43 8.71
C ILE A 75 -1.44 -18.16 9.83
N ALA A 76 -0.19 -17.83 9.52
CA ALA A 76 0.86 -17.58 10.52
C ALA A 76 0.55 -16.38 11.42
N ASN A 77 -0.27 -15.44 10.96
CA ASN A 77 -0.65 -14.23 11.70
C ASN A 77 -2.08 -14.29 12.28
N GLY A 78 -2.60 -15.50 12.56
CA GLY A 78 -3.86 -15.68 13.27
C GLY A 78 -5.11 -15.53 12.41
N THR A 79 -4.97 -15.69 11.10
CA THR A 79 -6.08 -15.65 10.13
C THR A 79 -6.92 -14.37 10.23
N PRO A 80 -6.30 -13.18 10.06
CA PRO A 80 -7.04 -11.93 10.10
C PRO A 80 -8.20 -11.93 9.09
N ARG A 81 -9.22 -11.12 9.39
CA ARG A 81 -10.37 -10.95 8.49
C ARG A 81 -9.90 -10.43 7.12
N LEU A 82 -10.50 -10.93 6.06
CA LEU A 82 -10.35 -10.31 4.75
C LEU A 82 -11.14 -9.00 4.72
N ALA A 83 -10.58 -7.99 4.10
CA ALA A 83 -11.26 -6.73 3.85
C ALA A 83 -12.43 -6.91 2.88
N ASP A 84 -13.41 -6.04 2.98
CA ASP A 84 -14.54 -5.98 2.04
C ASP A 84 -14.13 -5.16 0.82
N VAL A 85 -13.53 -5.85 -0.16
CA VAL A 85 -13.05 -5.24 -1.41
C VAL A 85 -14.19 -5.15 -2.41
N PRO A 86 -14.44 -3.98 -3.03
CA PRO A 86 -15.45 -3.82 -4.07
C PRO A 86 -15.35 -4.92 -5.15
N PRO A 87 -16.50 -5.44 -5.63
CA PRO A 87 -16.52 -6.61 -6.54
C PRO A 87 -15.91 -6.34 -7.92
N ASP A 88 -15.80 -5.08 -8.32
CA ASP A 88 -15.14 -4.65 -9.57
C ASP A 88 -13.61 -4.58 -9.45
N GLN A 89 -13.06 -4.82 -8.27
CA GLN A 89 -11.62 -4.88 -8.02
C GLN A 89 -11.19 -6.35 -7.90
N ASP A 90 -10.19 -6.73 -8.70
CA ASP A 90 -9.59 -8.07 -8.65
C ASP A 90 -8.53 -8.15 -7.55
N ALA A 91 -8.96 -8.07 -6.29
CA ALA A 91 -8.09 -8.17 -5.13
C ALA A 91 -8.77 -8.90 -3.97
N GLU A 92 -7.99 -9.63 -3.21
CA GLU A 92 -8.26 -10.03 -1.82
C GLU A 92 -7.16 -9.43 -0.97
N GLU A 93 -7.51 -8.92 0.21
CA GLU A 93 -6.53 -8.27 1.09
C GLU A 93 -6.88 -8.45 2.56
N PHE A 94 -5.87 -8.29 3.40
CA PHE A 94 -5.99 -8.16 4.85
C PHE A 94 -4.85 -7.33 5.41
N GLU A 95 -5.11 -6.60 6.47
CA GLU A 95 -4.11 -5.81 7.16
C GLU A 95 -3.40 -6.59 8.27
N LEU A 96 -2.12 -6.31 8.45
CA LEU A 96 -1.31 -6.72 9.59
C LEU A 96 -0.83 -5.47 10.33
N HIS A 97 -1.19 -5.39 11.61
CA HIS A 97 -0.73 -4.34 12.50
C HIS A 97 0.24 -4.92 13.52
N PHE A 98 1.44 -4.38 13.57
CA PHE A 98 2.46 -4.73 14.54
C PHE A 98 2.67 -3.60 15.54
N THR A 99 3.46 -3.84 16.56
CA THR A 99 3.91 -2.80 17.50
C THR A 99 4.67 -1.68 16.75
N ASP A 100 4.80 -0.52 17.40
CA ASP A 100 5.55 0.63 16.86
C ASP A 100 4.95 1.27 15.58
N GLY A 101 3.64 1.06 15.35
CA GLY A 101 2.94 1.67 14.22
C GLY A 101 3.30 1.07 12.86
N ILE A 102 3.83 -0.15 12.82
CA ILE A 102 4.09 -0.88 11.59
C ILE A 102 2.78 -1.46 11.06
N SER A 103 2.36 -1.03 9.88
CA SER A 103 1.16 -1.51 9.19
C SER A 103 1.52 -2.01 7.80
N LEU A 104 1.09 -3.22 7.49
CA LEU A 104 1.22 -3.83 6.18
C LEU A 104 -0.18 -4.20 5.66
N ASP A 105 -0.43 -3.89 4.39
CA ASP A 105 -1.56 -4.44 3.66
C ASP A 105 -1.07 -5.59 2.77
N ILE A 106 -1.70 -6.74 2.90
CA ILE A 106 -1.31 -7.97 2.21
C ILE A 106 -2.34 -8.27 1.14
N LEU A 107 -1.93 -8.14 -0.13
CA LEU A 107 -2.80 -8.23 -1.29
C LEU A 107 -2.50 -9.47 -2.13
N THR A 108 -3.55 -10.04 -2.72
CA THR A 108 -3.44 -11.03 -3.79
C THR A 108 -4.54 -10.82 -4.82
N THR A 109 -4.37 -11.38 -6.03
CA THR A 109 -5.41 -11.37 -7.06
C THR A 109 -6.41 -12.50 -6.86
N ARG A 110 -7.70 -12.26 -7.14
CA ARG A 110 -8.72 -13.30 -7.24
C ARG A 110 -8.54 -14.16 -8.49
N GLU A 111 -8.05 -13.53 -9.58
CA GLU A 111 -7.86 -14.14 -10.89
C GLU A 111 -6.39 -14.15 -11.31
N PRO A 112 -5.59 -15.15 -10.90
CA PRO A 112 -4.21 -15.28 -11.37
C PRO A 112 -4.13 -15.33 -12.90
N GLY A 113 -3.29 -14.48 -13.50
CA GLY A 113 -3.20 -14.34 -14.96
C GLY A 113 -4.30 -13.48 -15.58
N GLY A 114 -5.20 -12.91 -14.78
CA GLY A 114 -6.26 -12.00 -15.21
C GLY A 114 -5.75 -10.61 -15.60
N SER A 115 -6.69 -9.72 -15.92
CA SER A 115 -6.39 -8.34 -16.36
C SER A 115 -6.32 -7.32 -15.21
N GLY A 116 -6.52 -7.74 -13.97
CA GLY A 116 -6.48 -6.89 -12.78
C GLY A 116 -5.10 -6.28 -12.50
N ALA A 117 -5.07 -5.21 -11.73
CA ALA A 117 -3.84 -4.47 -11.42
C ALA A 117 -2.84 -5.35 -10.66
N ILE A 118 -3.29 -6.09 -9.64
CA ILE A 118 -2.45 -6.98 -8.83
C ILE A 118 -1.93 -8.14 -9.68
N SER A 119 -2.78 -8.75 -10.52
CA SER A 119 -2.37 -9.82 -11.44
C SER A 119 -1.27 -9.36 -12.39
N LYS A 120 -1.42 -8.18 -13.00
CA LYS A 120 -0.40 -7.58 -13.89
C LYS A 120 0.89 -7.25 -13.15
N TYR A 121 0.79 -6.73 -11.92
CA TYR A 121 1.97 -6.46 -11.10
C TYR A 121 2.74 -7.74 -10.83
N LEU A 122 2.08 -8.79 -10.34
CA LEU A 122 2.69 -10.08 -10.02
C LEU A 122 3.33 -10.74 -11.26
N ALA A 123 2.67 -10.65 -12.42
CA ALA A 123 3.20 -11.19 -13.67
C ALA A 123 4.49 -10.49 -14.12
N LYS A 124 4.59 -9.18 -13.86
CA LYS A 124 5.72 -8.36 -14.33
C LYS A 124 6.87 -8.31 -13.33
N PHE A 125 6.58 -8.23 -12.03
CA PHE A 125 7.57 -7.93 -11.00
C PHE A 125 7.74 -9.06 -9.98
N GLY A 126 6.81 -10.04 -9.94
CA GLY A 126 6.75 -11.01 -8.87
C GLY A 126 6.22 -10.46 -7.56
N GLU A 127 6.46 -11.16 -6.46
CA GLU A 127 6.06 -10.73 -5.13
C GLU A 127 6.89 -9.53 -4.65
N GLY A 128 6.22 -8.52 -4.09
CA GLY A 128 6.93 -7.33 -3.64
C GLY A 128 6.02 -6.21 -3.15
N ILE A 129 6.65 -5.07 -2.82
CA ILE A 129 5.94 -3.85 -2.44
C ILE A 129 5.27 -3.29 -3.69
N GLN A 130 3.94 -3.30 -3.70
CA GLN A 130 3.13 -2.87 -4.84
C GLN A 130 2.69 -1.41 -4.68
N GLN A 131 2.37 -1.00 -3.45
CA GLN A 131 1.91 0.36 -3.14
C GLN A 131 2.37 0.81 -1.76
N VAL A 132 2.32 2.12 -1.53
CA VAL A 132 2.43 2.71 -0.21
C VAL A 132 1.25 3.64 -0.02
N GLU A 133 0.52 3.45 1.07
CA GLU A 133 -0.74 4.09 1.35
C GLU A 133 -0.57 5.19 2.39
N TYR A 134 -1.20 6.31 2.13
CA TYR A 134 -1.24 7.43 3.05
C TYR A 134 -2.69 7.78 3.39
N ARG A 135 -3.00 7.78 4.67
CA ARG A 135 -4.29 8.29 5.13
C ARG A 135 -4.38 9.78 4.84
N CYS A 136 -5.51 10.17 4.29
CA CYS A 136 -5.82 11.55 3.93
C CYS A 136 -7.16 11.96 4.55
N THR A 137 -7.34 13.25 4.83
CA THR A 137 -8.62 13.77 5.34
C THR A 137 -9.60 14.16 4.23
N ASP A 138 -9.11 14.39 3.01
CA ASP A 138 -9.91 14.72 1.81
C ASP A 138 -9.13 14.32 0.55
N VAL A 139 -9.45 13.15 0.00
CA VAL A 139 -8.77 12.59 -1.18
C VAL A 139 -9.03 13.42 -2.42
N ASP A 140 -10.24 13.98 -2.58
CA ASP A 140 -10.56 14.79 -3.76
C ASP A 140 -9.74 16.08 -3.77
N ARG A 141 -9.63 16.75 -2.61
CA ARG A 141 -8.83 17.96 -2.47
C ARG A 141 -7.34 17.69 -2.66
N ALA A 142 -6.82 16.62 -2.06
CA ALA A 142 -5.43 16.19 -2.26
C ALA A 142 -5.15 15.88 -3.74
N THR A 143 -6.05 15.21 -4.43
CA THR A 143 -5.95 14.94 -5.88
C THR A 143 -5.85 16.22 -6.70
N GLN A 144 -6.67 17.24 -6.39
CA GLN A 144 -6.61 18.53 -7.07
C GLN A 144 -5.27 19.24 -6.87
N ILE A 145 -4.73 19.21 -5.64
CA ILE A 145 -3.43 19.81 -5.33
C ILE A 145 -2.32 19.11 -6.10
N LEU A 146 -2.30 17.77 -6.07
CA LEU A 146 -1.30 16.98 -6.77
C LEU A 146 -1.30 17.25 -8.27
N LYS A 147 -2.46 17.29 -8.89
CA LYS A 147 -2.60 17.60 -10.30
C LYS A 147 -2.16 19.03 -10.64
N ASN A 148 -2.60 20.02 -9.87
CA ASN A 148 -2.40 21.42 -10.22
C ASN A 148 -1.02 21.96 -9.86
N LYS A 149 -0.43 21.48 -8.75
CA LYS A 149 0.85 22.00 -8.25
C LYS A 149 2.04 21.11 -8.54
N PHE A 150 1.82 19.79 -8.63
CA PHE A 150 2.91 18.82 -8.83
C PHE A 150 2.87 18.14 -10.21
N THR A 151 1.84 18.40 -11.01
CA THR A 151 1.64 17.76 -12.33
C THR A 151 1.61 16.23 -12.22
N VAL A 152 1.06 15.72 -11.11
CA VAL A 152 0.87 14.30 -10.85
C VAL A 152 -0.60 13.96 -11.12
N ASP A 153 -0.86 13.29 -12.24
CA ASP A 153 -2.20 12.86 -12.59
C ASP A 153 -2.58 11.62 -11.78
N PRO A 154 -3.84 11.54 -11.32
CA PRO A 154 -4.34 10.34 -10.67
C PRO A 154 -4.48 9.19 -11.68
N VAL A 155 -4.34 7.96 -11.21
CA VAL A 155 -4.56 6.74 -12.02
C VAL A 155 -6.02 6.65 -12.48
N TYR A 156 -6.95 7.06 -11.62
CA TYR A 156 -8.37 7.14 -11.94
C TYR A 156 -8.83 8.59 -12.01
N PRO A 157 -9.69 8.93 -12.99
CA PRO A 157 -10.14 10.32 -13.20
C PRO A 157 -10.97 10.86 -12.02
N ALA A 158 -11.54 9.98 -11.20
CA ALA A 158 -12.29 10.31 -10.01
C ALA A 158 -11.91 9.35 -8.87
N THR A 159 -12.07 9.82 -7.63
CA THR A 159 -11.99 9.01 -6.42
C THR A 159 -13.00 7.87 -6.49
N ARG A 160 -12.61 6.68 -6.08
CA ARG A 160 -13.44 5.47 -6.13
C ARG A 160 -13.58 4.84 -4.74
N ALA A 161 -14.50 3.90 -4.63
CA ALA A 161 -14.61 3.08 -3.44
C ALA A 161 -13.35 2.21 -3.29
N GLY A 162 -12.81 2.15 -2.09
CA GLY A 162 -11.75 1.25 -1.68
C GLY A 162 -12.28 0.16 -0.75
N ALA A 163 -11.37 -0.62 -0.20
CA ALA A 163 -11.70 -1.67 0.76
C ALA A 163 -12.32 -1.09 2.05
N ASP A 164 -13.16 -1.88 2.69
CA ASP A 164 -13.82 -1.55 3.96
C ASP A 164 -14.54 -0.20 3.99
N GLY A 165 -15.03 0.26 2.84
CA GLY A 165 -15.79 1.51 2.70
C GLY A 165 -14.91 2.77 2.74
N THR A 166 -13.63 2.65 2.45
CA THR A 166 -12.76 3.81 2.21
C THR A 166 -13.08 4.48 0.86
N ARG A 167 -12.57 5.69 0.69
CA ARG A 167 -12.48 6.36 -0.62
C ARG A 167 -11.02 6.49 -0.99
N VAL A 168 -10.67 6.14 -2.22
CA VAL A 168 -9.26 6.05 -2.62
C VAL A 168 -9.01 6.68 -3.99
N ASN A 169 -7.79 7.17 -4.19
CA ASN A 169 -7.19 7.40 -5.49
C ASN A 169 -5.71 7.02 -5.47
N PHE A 170 -5.16 6.72 -6.64
CA PHE A 170 -3.81 6.22 -6.79
C PHE A 170 -2.99 7.15 -7.68
N PHE A 171 -1.70 7.25 -7.39
CA PHE A 171 -0.76 8.12 -8.07
C PHE A 171 0.53 7.35 -8.39
N LEU A 172 0.91 7.32 -9.65
CA LEU A 172 2.16 6.70 -10.06
C LEU A 172 3.26 7.76 -10.13
N VAL A 173 4.05 7.85 -9.07
CA VAL A 173 5.03 8.91 -8.86
C VAL A 173 6.42 8.43 -9.27
N ALA A 174 7.18 9.28 -9.99
CA ALA A 174 8.57 8.98 -10.34
C ALA A 174 9.45 8.97 -9.08
N SER A 175 10.29 7.95 -8.95
CA SER A 175 11.30 7.87 -7.89
C SER A 175 12.65 8.40 -8.39
N PRO A 176 13.47 9.01 -7.51
CA PRO A 176 14.78 9.55 -7.89
C PRO A 176 15.75 8.52 -8.51
N ASP A 177 15.56 7.24 -8.24
CA ASP A 177 16.33 6.14 -8.82
C ASP A 177 15.90 5.74 -10.24
N GLY A 178 14.93 6.47 -10.84
CA GLY A 178 14.38 6.24 -12.17
C GLY A 178 13.24 5.23 -12.22
N GLY A 179 12.82 4.68 -11.08
CA GLY A 179 11.65 3.84 -10.94
C GLY A 179 10.35 4.63 -10.81
N LYS A 180 9.27 3.93 -10.52
CA LYS A 180 7.97 4.51 -10.17
C LYS A 180 7.42 3.83 -8.92
N VAL A 181 6.79 4.62 -8.06
CA VAL A 181 6.13 4.17 -6.84
C VAL A 181 4.63 4.43 -6.98
N LEU A 182 3.82 3.45 -6.66
CA LEU A 182 2.38 3.63 -6.55
C LEU A 182 2.06 4.15 -5.15
N ILE A 183 1.51 5.34 -5.09
CA ILE A 183 1.02 5.96 -3.86
C ILE A 183 -0.50 5.87 -3.87
N GLU A 184 -1.06 5.30 -2.83
CA GLU A 184 -2.49 5.35 -2.56
C GLU A 184 -2.78 6.46 -1.54
N LEU A 185 -3.74 7.32 -1.84
CA LEU A 185 -4.37 8.20 -0.85
C LEU A 185 -5.74 7.64 -0.52
N TYR A 186 -6.01 7.42 0.78
CA TYR A 186 -7.30 6.94 1.23
C TYR A 186 -7.88 7.80 2.36
N GLU A 187 -9.20 7.91 2.36
CA GLU A 187 -9.95 8.52 3.47
C GLU A 187 -11.00 7.55 3.99
N MET A 188 -11.17 7.57 5.30
CA MET A 188 -12.26 6.84 5.95
C MET A 188 -13.57 7.59 5.72
N GLN A 189 -14.59 6.90 5.22
CA GLN A 189 -15.92 7.53 5.20
C GLN A 189 -16.39 7.74 6.63
N SER A 190 -16.79 8.98 6.94
CA SER A 190 -17.48 9.25 8.20
C SER A 190 -18.76 8.41 8.22
N ARG A 191 -18.89 7.49 9.19
CA ARG A 191 -20.18 6.84 9.43
C ARG A 191 -21.12 7.92 9.90
N GLY A 192 -22.05 8.32 9.03
CA GLY A 192 -23.14 9.23 9.36
C GLY A 192 -24.07 8.64 10.43
#